data_78a7030c071b32d799e61e28ac9d2a12
#
_entry.id   78a7030c071b32d799e61e28ac9d2a12
#
_cell.length_a   1.000
_cell.length_b   1.000
_cell.length_c   1.000
_cell.angle_alpha   90.00
_cell.angle_beta   90.00
_cell.angle_gamma   90.00
#
_symmetry.space_group_name_H-M   'P 1'
#
loop_
_entity.id
_entity.type
_entity.pdbx_description
1 polymer ?
#
loop_
_entity_poly.entity_id
_entity_poly.type
_entity_poly.pdbx_seq_one_letter_code
_entity_poly.pdbx_strand_id
1 'polypeptide(L)'
;NEGKVTDENTIAPGSPIGNNVTSDIAIRKALNIAMDRDEIIKDVLNGEATKATSIADGLPWYNEETAEIADGDIEGAKKILDEAGWKEGSDGIREKDGLRAKFDLYYAYQDRENLAVYFAEKARQIGIEVETKFGDWDYVMDHMYDQAVLFGWGGYDPLDMYYSYSSKYQ
;
A
#
# COMPACT_ATOMS: atom_id res chain seq x y z
N ASN A 1 6.80 -1.63 16.04
CA ASN A 1 7.77 -2.52 15.40
C ASN A 1 9.02 -1.73 15.04
N GLU A 2 10.16 -2.16 15.49
CA GLU A 2 11.47 -1.56 15.20
C GLU A 2 11.97 -1.96 13.79
N GLY A 3 11.06 -2.23 12.85
CA GLY A 3 11.39 -2.63 11.49
C GLY A 3 11.93 -4.05 11.36
N LYS A 4 11.59 -4.94 12.29
CA LYS A 4 12.00 -6.35 12.25
C LYS A 4 10.88 -7.27 12.69
N VAL A 5 10.86 -8.48 12.14
CA VAL A 5 9.98 -9.56 12.58
C VAL A 5 10.37 -9.98 14.00
N THR A 6 9.43 -9.87 14.95
CA THR A 6 9.69 -10.12 16.39
C THR A 6 9.19 -11.47 16.89
N ASP A 7 8.31 -12.14 16.13
CA ASP A 7 7.76 -13.44 16.54
C ASP A 7 8.73 -14.57 16.16
N GLU A 8 9.17 -15.31 17.17
CA GLU A 8 10.07 -16.48 16.99
C GLU A 8 9.41 -17.64 16.23
N ASN A 9 8.08 -17.62 16.08
CA ASN A 9 7.33 -18.63 15.31
C ASN A 9 7.11 -18.26 13.85
N THR A 10 7.63 -17.13 13.39
CA THR A 10 7.54 -16.72 12.00
C THR A 10 8.65 -17.31 11.13
N ILE A 11 8.44 -17.27 9.82
CA ILE A 11 9.36 -17.86 8.82
C ILE A 11 10.77 -17.24 8.88
N ALA A 12 10.90 -16.00 9.39
CA ALA A 12 12.18 -15.30 9.41
C ALA A 12 12.31 -14.32 10.60
N PRO A 13 12.49 -14.81 11.85
CA PRO A 13 12.69 -13.93 12.99
C PRO A 13 13.90 -13.01 12.80
N GLY A 14 13.74 -11.72 13.09
CA GLY A 14 14.81 -10.71 12.93
C GLY A 14 14.96 -10.15 11.50
N SER A 15 14.18 -10.63 10.54
CA SER A 15 14.15 -10.06 9.18
C SER A 15 13.62 -8.63 9.20
N PRO A 16 14.10 -7.75 8.29
CA PRO A 16 13.55 -6.40 8.14
C PRO A 16 12.07 -6.46 7.75
N ILE A 17 11.29 -5.53 8.28
CA ILE A 17 9.90 -5.30 7.87
C ILE A 17 9.80 -3.95 7.20
N GLY A 18 9.34 -3.93 5.96
CA GLY A 18 9.28 -2.74 5.14
C GLY A 18 10.65 -2.20 4.76
N ASN A 19 10.65 -1.15 3.99
CA ASN A 19 11.85 -0.40 3.64
C ASN A 19 11.75 1.03 4.19
N ASN A 20 12.82 1.79 4.06
CA ASN A 20 12.89 3.15 4.60
C ASN A 20 11.86 4.11 3.99
N VAL A 21 11.31 3.82 2.80
CA VAL A 21 10.26 4.62 2.15
C VAL A 21 8.89 4.19 2.64
N THR A 22 8.54 2.91 2.52
CA THR A 22 7.19 2.40 2.90
C THR A 22 6.94 2.40 4.40
N SER A 23 7.99 2.45 5.23
CA SER A 23 7.88 2.62 6.68
C SER A 23 7.44 4.03 7.10
N ASP A 24 7.66 5.06 6.26
CA ASP A 24 7.16 6.41 6.53
C ASP A 24 5.64 6.47 6.39
N ILE A 25 4.96 6.86 7.47
CA ILE A 25 3.50 6.95 7.50
C ILE A 25 2.94 7.99 6.51
N ALA A 26 3.72 9.04 6.21
CA ALA A 26 3.29 10.06 5.25
C ALA A 26 3.21 9.50 3.83
N ILE A 27 4.16 8.65 3.44
CA ILE A 27 4.13 7.92 2.16
C ILE A 27 2.86 7.07 2.06
N ARG A 28 2.55 6.26 3.08
CA ARG A 28 1.37 5.40 3.06
C ARG A 28 0.05 6.17 3.04
N LYS A 29 -0.04 7.27 3.80
CA LYS A 29 -1.22 8.15 3.80
C LYS A 29 -1.41 8.85 2.47
N ALA A 30 -0.34 9.40 1.88
CA ALA A 30 -0.39 10.07 0.59
C ALA A 30 -0.82 9.10 -0.52
N LEU A 31 -0.24 7.90 -0.57
CA LEU A 31 -0.64 6.86 -1.52
C LEU A 31 -2.11 6.48 -1.36
N ASN A 32 -2.60 6.33 -0.12
CA ASN A 32 -3.98 5.93 0.12
C ASN A 32 -5.02 6.94 -0.43
N ILE A 33 -4.80 8.23 -0.23
CA ILE A 33 -5.75 9.27 -0.68
C ILE A 33 -5.55 9.67 -2.16
N ALA A 34 -4.37 9.40 -2.74
CA ALA A 34 -4.10 9.63 -4.16
C ALA A 34 -4.80 8.61 -5.07
N MET A 35 -5.09 7.40 -4.56
CA MET A 35 -5.82 6.40 -5.32
C MET A 35 -7.28 6.82 -5.46
N ASP A 36 -7.82 6.71 -6.67
CA ASP A 36 -9.24 6.91 -6.98
C ASP A 36 -9.89 5.54 -7.19
N ARG A 37 -10.66 5.08 -6.20
CA ARG A 37 -11.29 3.76 -6.22
C ARG A 37 -12.42 3.68 -7.24
N ASP A 38 -13.11 4.78 -7.49
CA ASP A 38 -14.18 4.82 -8.49
C ASP A 38 -13.58 4.75 -9.90
N GLU A 39 -12.45 5.42 -10.15
CA GLU A 39 -11.69 5.31 -11.39
C GLU A 39 -11.15 3.88 -11.59
N ILE A 40 -10.58 3.27 -10.54
CA ILE A 40 -10.14 1.86 -10.58
C ILE A 40 -11.28 0.92 -10.99
N ILE A 41 -12.44 1.04 -10.35
CA ILE A 41 -13.60 0.19 -10.63
C ILE A 41 -14.03 0.38 -12.09
N LYS A 42 -14.14 1.62 -12.54
CA LYS A 42 -14.63 1.94 -13.87
C LYS A 42 -13.63 1.55 -14.97
N ASP A 43 -12.38 2.00 -14.85
CA ASP A 43 -11.43 2.00 -15.96
C ASP A 43 -10.47 0.80 -15.93
N VAL A 44 -10.22 0.22 -14.75
CA VAL A 44 -9.35 -0.95 -14.60
C VAL A 44 -10.15 -2.25 -14.46
N LEU A 45 -11.27 -2.21 -13.73
CA LEU A 45 -12.09 -3.40 -13.43
C LEU A 45 -13.41 -3.46 -14.24
N ASN A 46 -13.58 -2.61 -15.27
CA ASN A 46 -14.73 -2.58 -16.17
C ASN A 46 -16.10 -2.47 -15.45
N GLY A 47 -16.14 -1.89 -14.25
CA GLY A 47 -17.34 -1.77 -13.44
C GLY A 47 -17.70 -3.04 -12.65
N GLU A 48 -16.88 -4.08 -12.69
CA GLU A 48 -17.17 -5.39 -12.07
C GLU A 48 -16.65 -5.49 -10.62
N ALA A 49 -16.71 -4.40 -9.86
CA ALA A 49 -16.31 -4.37 -8.46
C ALA A 49 -17.13 -3.37 -7.66
N THR A 50 -17.08 -3.48 -6.35
CA THR A 50 -17.64 -2.50 -5.42
C THR A 50 -16.53 -1.85 -4.63
N LYS A 51 -16.72 -0.56 -4.32
CA LYS A 51 -15.77 0.19 -3.52
C LYS A 51 -15.69 -0.36 -2.11
N ALA A 52 -14.49 -0.66 -1.67
CA ALA A 52 -14.19 -1.05 -0.30
C ALA A 52 -13.33 0.00 0.39
N THR A 53 -13.67 0.34 1.61
CA THR A 53 -12.93 1.30 2.46
C THR A 53 -12.22 0.62 3.62
N SER A 54 -12.59 -0.62 3.90
CA SER A 54 -11.93 -1.46 4.91
C SER A 54 -12.07 -2.94 4.55
N ILE A 55 -11.32 -3.80 5.22
CA ILE A 55 -11.48 -5.26 5.10
C ILE A 55 -12.79 -5.77 5.74
N ALA A 56 -13.53 -4.91 6.44
CA ALA A 56 -14.79 -5.24 7.08
C ALA A 56 -16.02 -4.86 6.22
N ASP A 57 -15.81 -4.30 5.04
CA ASP A 57 -16.91 -3.88 4.16
C ASP A 57 -17.87 -5.05 3.87
N GLY A 58 -19.17 -4.79 4.05
CA GLY A 58 -20.22 -5.79 3.91
C GLY A 58 -20.34 -6.78 5.06
N LEU A 59 -19.55 -6.65 6.12
CA LEU A 59 -19.60 -7.51 7.30
C LEU A 59 -20.36 -6.84 8.46
N PRO A 60 -20.96 -7.63 9.38
CA PRO A 60 -21.81 -7.07 10.46
C PRO A 60 -21.08 -6.13 11.44
N TRP A 61 -19.75 -6.15 11.49
CA TRP A 61 -18.93 -5.28 12.33
C TRP A 61 -18.32 -4.09 11.58
N TYR A 62 -18.71 -3.88 10.34
CA TYR A 62 -18.31 -2.69 9.59
C TYR A 62 -18.83 -1.42 10.25
N ASN A 63 -17.94 -0.44 10.42
CA ASN A 63 -18.30 0.85 10.96
C ASN A 63 -18.16 1.94 9.87
N GLU A 64 -19.29 2.35 9.32
CA GLU A 64 -19.37 3.34 8.26
C GLU A 64 -18.82 4.71 8.68
N GLU A 65 -18.96 5.08 9.96
CA GLU A 65 -18.46 6.38 10.46
C GLU A 65 -16.94 6.52 10.42
N THR A 66 -16.22 5.40 10.43
CA THR A 66 -14.74 5.37 10.40
C THR A 66 -14.17 5.01 9.03
N ALA A 67 -15.05 4.79 8.05
CA ALA A 67 -14.69 4.25 6.75
C ALA A 67 -14.54 5.32 5.66
N GLU A 68 -14.68 6.59 6.00
CA GLU A 68 -14.51 7.69 5.05
C GLU A 68 -13.04 7.84 4.66
N ILE A 69 -12.75 7.62 3.37
CA ILE A 69 -11.41 7.79 2.80
C ILE A 69 -11.53 8.79 1.65
N ALA A 70 -10.65 9.79 1.64
CA ALA A 70 -10.50 10.65 0.47
C ALA A 70 -10.00 9.81 -0.72
N ASP A 71 -10.60 10.02 -1.88
CA ASP A 71 -10.24 9.34 -3.12
C ASP A 71 -9.79 10.35 -4.17
N GLY A 72 -8.72 10.03 -4.89
CA GLY A 72 -8.20 10.84 -5.98
C GLY A 72 -7.67 12.22 -5.56
N ASP A 73 -7.40 12.43 -4.27
CA ASP A 73 -6.91 13.71 -3.74
C ASP A 73 -5.39 13.85 -3.94
N ILE A 74 -4.99 14.10 -5.18
CA ILE A 74 -3.58 14.29 -5.56
C ILE A 74 -2.94 15.47 -4.83
N GLU A 75 -3.65 16.59 -4.71
CA GLU A 75 -3.11 17.79 -4.05
C GLU A 75 -3.00 17.62 -2.53
N GLY A 76 -3.98 16.98 -1.90
CA GLY A 76 -3.88 16.58 -0.49
C GLY A 76 -2.74 15.61 -0.23
N ALA A 77 -2.51 14.66 -1.13
CA ALA A 77 -1.40 13.72 -1.04
C ALA A 77 -0.03 14.42 -1.14
N LYS A 78 0.13 15.34 -2.09
CA LYS A 78 1.35 16.16 -2.21
C LYS A 78 1.58 17.00 -0.95
N LYS A 79 0.53 17.61 -0.41
CA LYS A 79 0.61 18.39 0.82
C LYS A 79 1.08 17.54 2.02
N ILE A 80 0.57 16.33 2.18
CA ILE A 80 1.02 15.39 3.22
C ILE A 80 2.53 15.13 3.10
N LEU A 81 3.01 14.90 1.87
CA LEU A 81 4.42 14.66 1.62
C LEU A 81 5.29 15.89 1.89
N ASP A 82 4.84 17.08 1.47
CA ASP A 82 5.54 18.34 1.73
C ASP A 82 5.69 18.62 3.22
N GLU A 83 4.60 18.47 4.00
CA GLU A 83 4.58 18.65 5.46
C GLU A 83 5.49 17.62 6.18
N ALA A 84 5.65 16.43 5.62
CA ALA A 84 6.54 15.39 6.13
C ALA A 84 8.01 15.57 5.71
N GLY A 85 8.32 16.59 4.90
CA GLY A 85 9.67 16.91 4.46
C GLY A 85 10.15 16.17 3.20
N TRP A 86 9.26 15.48 2.49
CA TRP A 86 9.53 14.90 1.18
C TRP A 86 9.49 15.99 0.11
N LYS A 87 10.64 16.41 -0.39
CA LYS A 87 10.78 17.50 -1.37
C LYS A 87 10.90 16.95 -2.78
N GLU A 88 10.20 17.58 -3.73
CA GLU A 88 10.24 17.22 -5.13
C GLU A 88 11.63 17.48 -5.72
N GLY A 89 12.21 16.47 -6.33
CA GLY A 89 13.47 16.54 -7.07
C GLY A 89 13.28 17.08 -8.49
N SER A 90 14.38 17.29 -9.19
CA SER A 90 14.38 17.85 -10.57
C SER A 90 13.69 16.94 -11.61
N ASP A 91 13.55 15.66 -11.32
CA ASP A 91 12.89 14.66 -12.16
C ASP A 91 11.43 14.37 -11.72
N GLY A 92 10.93 15.16 -10.75
CA GLY A 92 9.58 15.03 -10.21
C GLY A 92 9.43 13.95 -9.15
N ILE A 93 10.50 13.21 -8.78
CA ILE A 93 10.47 12.25 -7.69
C ILE A 93 10.97 12.90 -6.42
N ARG A 94 10.27 12.63 -5.32
CA ARG A 94 10.56 13.24 -4.02
C ARG A 94 11.74 12.58 -3.32
N GLU A 95 12.42 13.39 -2.50
CA GLU A 95 13.53 12.95 -1.67
C GLU A 95 13.42 13.55 -0.27
N LYS A 96 13.88 12.77 0.73
CA LYS A 96 13.95 13.19 2.13
C LYS A 96 15.24 12.62 2.74
N ASP A 97 16.08 13.51 3.29
CA ASP A 97 17.34 13.14 3.94
C ASP A 97 18.28 12.27 3.06
N GLY A 98 18.28 12.51 1.74
CA GLY A 98 19.04 11.73 0.76
C GLY A 98 18.38 10.41 0.35
N LEU A 99 17.22 10.09 0.89
CA LEU A 99 16.42 8.93 0.51
C LEU A 99 15.43 9.33 -0.58
N ARG A 100 15.51 8.65 -1.73
CA ARG A 100 14.56 8.81 -2.83
C ARG A 100 13.25 8.08 -2.54
N ALA A 101 12.10 8.69 -2.84
CA ALA A 101 10.78 8.09 -2.71
C ALA A 101 10.56 7.03 -3.81
N LYS A 102 11.21 5.88 -3.64
CA LYS A 102 11.17 4.76 -4.59
C LYS A 102 11.04 3.43 -3.86
N PHE A 103 10.17 2.54 -4.34
CA PHE A 103 10.03 1.16 -3.88
C PHE A 103 9.46 0.25 -4.96
N ASP A 104 9.52 -1.06 -4.72
CA ASP A 104 8.96 -2.08 -5.62
C ASP A 104 7.58 -2.53 -5.15
N LEU A 105 6.68 -2.82 -6.11
CA LEU A 105 5.36 -3.41 -5.90
C LEU A 105 5.31 -4.77 -6.57
N TYR A 106 5.27 -5.82 -5.77
CA TYR A 106 5.24 -7.22 -6.22
C TYR A 106 3.81 -7.74 -6.38
N TYR A 107 3.57 -8.57 -7.41
CA TYR A 107 2.29 -9.24 -7.63
C TYR A 107 2.46 -10.56 -8.39
N ALA A 108 1.59 -11.54 -8.09
CA ALA A 108 1.73 -12.91 -8.59
C ALA A 108 0.74 -13.29 -9.71
N TYR A 109 -0.34 -12.54 -9.88
CA TYR A 109 -1.39 -12.88 -10.83
C TYR A 109 -1.46 -11.86 -11.96
N GLN A 110 -1.47 -12.35 -13.22
CA GLN A 110 -1.45 -11.51 -14.42
C GLN A 110 -2.67 -10.55 -14.49
N ASP A 111 -3.81 -10.95 -13.97
CA ASP A 111 -5.03 -10.12 -13.89
C ASP A 111 -4.87 -8.89 -12.98
N ARG A 112 -3.82 -8.83 -12.15
CA ARG A 112 -3.48 -7.70 -11.30
C ARG A 112 -2.53 -6.68 -11.93
N GLU A 113 -2.01 -6.97 -13.13
CA GLU A 113 -1.05 -6.07 -13.80
C GLU A 113 -1.62 -4.67 -13.97
N ASN A 114 -2.85 -4.56 -14.48
CA ASN A 114 -3.48 -3.25 -14.68
C ASN A 114 -3.67 -2.46 -13.36
N LEU A 115 -3.96 -3.14 -12.25
CA LEU A 115 -4.02 -2.52 -10.93
C LEU A 115 -2.64 -2.02 -10.46
N ALA A 116 -1.60 -2.84 -10.67
CA ALA A 116 -0.23 -2.46 -10.30
C ALA A 116 0.27 -1.28 -11.11
N VAL A 117 -0.01 -1.25 -12.42
CA VAL A 117 0.34 -0.14 -13.32
C VAL A 117 -0.41 1.13 -12.91
N TYR A 118 -1.72 1.04 -12.69
CA TYR A 118 -2.52 2.18 -12.21
C TYR A 118 -1.97 2.75 -10.90
N PHE A 119 -1.65 1.90 -9.94
CA PHE A 119 -1.05 2.33 -8.68
C PHE A 119 0.27 3.07 -8.89
N ALA A 120 1.16 2.54 -9.75
CA ALA A 120 2.44 3.17 -10.04
C ALA A 120 2.28 4.54 -10.74
N GLU A 121 1.32 4.67 -11.64
CA GLU A 121 1.02 5.94 -12.32
C GLU A 121 0.48 7.00 -11.35
N LYS A 122 -0.44 6.65 -10.46
CA LYS A 122 -0.94 7.56 -9.42
C LYS A 122 0.15 7.94 -8.41
N ALA A 123 0.98 6.99 -7.99
CA ALA A 123 2.13 7.26 -7.15
C ALA A 123 3.09 8.27 -7.78
N ARG A 124 3.34 8.15 -9.08
CA ARG A 124 4.21 9.09 -9.81
C ARG A 124 3.65 10.51 -9.85
N GLN A 125 2.32 10.68 -9.92
CA GLN A 125 1.68 12.01 -9.90
C GLN A 125 1.93 12.77 -8.60
N ILE A 126 2.20 12.06 -7.50
CA ILE A 126 2.54 12.66 -6.20
C ILE A 126 4.05 12.63 -5.90
N GLY A 127 4.87 12.25 -6.88
CA GLY A 127 6.32 12.24 -6.76
C GLY A 127 6.91 10.98 -6.13
N ILE A 128 6.22 9.84 -6.21
CA ILE A 128 6.71 8.54 -5.74
C ILE A 128 6.93 7.62 -6.93
N GLU A 129 8.13 7.05 -7.04
CA GLU A 129 8.47 6.06 -8.07
C GLU A 129 8.16 4.65 -7.56
N VAL A 130 7.30 3.93 -8.27
CA VAL A 130 6.97 2.54 -7.98
C VAL A 130 7.32 1.67 -9.17
N GLU A 131 8.19 0.69 -8.98
CA GLU A 131 8.49 -0.33 -9.98
C GLU A 131 7.61 -1.56 -9.74
N THR A 132 6.86 -1.96 -10.76
CA THR A 132 6.02 -3.15 -10.68
C THR A 132 6.82 -4.41 -11.00
N LYS A 133 6.69 -5.46 -10.19
CA LYS A 133 7.42 -6.72 -10.30
C LYS A 133 6.44 -7.89 -10.36
N PHE A 134 6.33 -8.49 -11.52
CA PHE A 134 5.52 -9.69 -11.73
C PHE A 134 6.37 -10.95 -11.52
N GLY A 135 5.80 -11.96 -10.84
CA GLY A 135 6.42 -13.25 -10.64
C GLY A 135 5.41 -14.28 -10.14
N ASP A 136 5.89 -15.48 -9.84
CA ASP A 136 5.09 -16.48 -9.13
C ASP A 136 4.94 -16.10 -7.64
N TRP A 137 4.16 -16.91 -6.92
CA TRP A 137 3.89 -16.59 -5.51
C TRP A 137 5.13 -16.76 -4.63
N ASP A 138 6.02 -17.68 -4.94
CA ASP A 138 7.27 -17.87 -4.19
C ASP A 138 8.16 -16.64 -4.32
N TYR A 139 8.29 -16.09 -5.54
CA TYR A 139 9.00 -14.83 -5.77
C TYR A 139 8.40 -13.65 -5.01
N VAL A 140 7.06 -13.55 -4.95
CA VAL A 140 6.39 -12.50 -4.18
C VAL A 140 6.62 -12.68 -2.68
N MET A 141 6.56 -13.91 -2.18
CA MET A 141 6.78 -14.23 -0.76
C MET A 141 8.18 -13.87 -0.28
N ASP A 142 9.19 -14.02 -1.13
CA ASP A 142 10.58 -13.66 -0.80
C ASP A 142 10.74 -12.15 -0.52
N HIS A 143 9.83 -11.31 -1.02
CA HIS A 143 9.84 -9.86 -0.88
C HIS A 143 8.72 -9.26 -0.03
N MET A 144 7.82 -10.09 0.51
CA MET A 144 6.63 -9.59 1.20
C MET A 144 6.90 -8.84 2.50
N TYR A 145 8.08 -9.02 3.07
CA TYR A 145 8.46 -8.35 4.32
C TYR A 145 9.18 -7.02 4.12
N ASP A 146 9.84 -6.81 2.98
CA ASP A 146 10.68 -5.65 2.73
C ASP A 146 10.15 -4.71 1.63
N GLN A 147 9.16 -5.15 0.86
CA GLN A 147 8.58 -4.38 -0.24
C GLN A 147 7.04 -4.34 -0.15
N ALA A 148 6.42 -3.63 -1.08
CA ALA A 148 4.97 -3.62 -1.20
C ALA A 148 4.47 -4.84 -2.01
N VAL A 149 3.35 -5.40 -1.61
CA VAL A 149 2.73 -6.54 -2.30
C VAL A 149 1.27 -6.25 -2.61
N LEU A 150 0.86 -6.52 -3.85
CA LEU A 150 -0.52 -6.47 -4.28
C LEU A 150 -1.13 -7.87 -4.23
N PHE A 151 -2.03 -8.11 -3.28
CA PHE A 151 -2.74 -9.38 -3.16
C PHE A 151 -4.18 -9.19 -2.67
N GLY A 152 -5.01 -10.23 -2.83
CA GLY A 152 -6.37 -10.23 -2.30
C GLY A 152 -6.40 -10.71 -0.87
N TRP A 153 -7.19 -10.08 -0.05
CA TRP A 153 -7.47 -10.46 1.33
C TRP A 153 -8.98 -10.61 1.54
N GLY A 154 -9.36 -11.59 2.32
CA GLY A 154 -10.75 -11.77 2.75
C GLY A 154 -10.77 -12.43 4.12
N GLY A 155 -11.51 -11.85 5.05
CA GLY A 155 -11.72 -12.37 6.38
C GLY A 155 -13.17 -12.20 6.80
N TYR A 156 -13.74 -13.23 7.46
CA TYR A 156 -15.12 -13.24 7.95
C TYR A 156 -15.20 -13.13 9.47
N ASP A 157 -14.06 -13.10 10.17
CA ASP A 157 -13.95 -13.03 11.61
C ASP A 157 -13.32 -11.67 12.02
N PRO A 158 -13.87 -10.95 13.02
CA PRO A 158 -13.24 -9.74 13.56
C PRO A 158 -11.79 -9.94 14.01
N LEU A 159 -11.41 -11.17 14.39
CA LEU A 159 -10.04 -11.53 14.75
C LEU A 159 -9.08 -11.44 13.55
N ASP A 160 -9.56 -11.55 12.31
CA ASP A 160 -8.72 -11.38 11.13
C ASP A 160 -8.11 -9.96 11.07
N MET A 161 -8.87 -8.95 11.50
CA MET A 161 -8.34 -7.58 11.64
C MET A 161 -7.26 -7.50 12.73
N TYR A 162 -7.47 -8.20 13.83
CA TYR A 162 -6.50 -8.23 14.92
C TYR A 162 -5.20 -8.91 14.48
N TYR A 163 -5.28 -10.05 13.80
CA TYR A 163 -4.10 -10.75 13.28
C TYR A 163 -3.37 -9.97 12.20
N SER A 164 -4.10 -9.21 11.37
CA SER A 164 -3.50 -8.43 10.28
C SER A 164 -2.86 -7.12 10.73
N TYR A 165 -3.38 -6.48 11.79
CA TYR A 165 -3.00 -5.10 12.15
C TYR A 165 -2.45 -4.94 13.58
N SER A 166 -2.52 -5.96 14.41
CA SER A 166 -2.01 -5.87 15.79
C SER A 166 -0.49 -6.02 15.82
N SER A 167 0.20 -5.05 16.41
CA SER A 167 1.64 -5.13 16.65
C SER A 167 2.08 -6.27 17.60
N LYS A 168 1.11 -6.98 18.21
CA LYS A 168 1.40 -8.16 19.02
C LYS A 168 1.47 -9.45 18.20
N TYR A 169 1.04 -9.41 16.93
CA TYR A 169 0.98 -10.55 16.01
C TYR A 169 1.89 -10.42 14.79
N GLN A 170 2.62 -9.31 14.69
CA GLN A 170 3.58 -9.04 13.61
C GLN A 170 5.00 -9.22 14.08
#